data_e3ca4e3f716a18d6373cd2ce2b709f78
#
_entry.id   e3ca4e3f716a18d6373cd2ce2b709f78
#
_cell.length_a   1.000
_cell.length_b   1.000
_cell.length_c   1.000
_cell.angle_alpha   90.00
_cell.angle_beta   90.00
_cell.angle_gamma   90.00
#
_symmetry.space_group_name_H-M   'P 1'
#
loop_
_entity.id
_entity.type
_entity.pdbx_description
1 polymer ?
#
loop_
_entity_poly.entity_id
_entity_poly.type
_entity_poly.pdbx_seq_one_letter_code
_entity_poly.pdbx_strand_id
1 'polypeptide(L)'
;MILKSDSIRNSWLKNADILIILVFCFVPLFLSFPYRVNIFLSWEGAFRLYKGEIPYKDFGLPMGFAFWVVPAIFFKIFGPYFLSLVKAQVFLNLVCCFSFRGILKKLRLTDGLRIGVMLVFCISYILINFWPGYNNTDIIYEIVAFNFLFAFFERKKRSRYLYLFLSCLFLFISFFTKQDGGFLAFAIAFVLVACNSFYLKKWSDLLLFILIYVAIGFLIIFPFTKYSFGYWFNHGQPPHTARISIQDLLDEIFGGAQWIKFYFLLVILIAVYKIYKLPNFFKNRNEVLFLLLTLGILTEAAIFEVTSYTPPDNNIFFHAFAIAYIFKGFSEVTAIDFNRWRNQIVLLLLILFWWSGSYWQYFSRITNRLFPQKTVAANNPNAENVINEHTYMLNLDTNHYEDESTWKTIDGLKSFQKIYLPPSTVAGIKRVMQMPEFKNKDAKVLNMSELTSLDYEIGYKLNTGEDYPLWYHLGVCMFNKQCDTFCNQIKNKQYDVVLYEYIPSLNNFYPFRVRDSLQVYYKKVDSFFAPRRPTNGTIEVYVK
;
A
#
# COMPACT_ATOMS: atom_id res chain seq x y z
N MET A 1 -9.47 -11.36 49.67
CA MET A 1 -10.15 -11.72 48.41
C MET A 1 -9.94 -10.69 47.26
N ILE A 2 -9.58 -9.43 47.59
CA ILE A 2 -9.38 -8.32 46.62
C ILE A 2 -8.06 -8.47 45.82
N LEU A 3 -6.99 -9.01 46.43
CA LEU A 3 -5.68 -9.16 45.76
C LEU A 3 -5.62 -10.21 44.64
N LYS A 4 -6.47 -11.26 44.66
CA LYS A 4 -6.57 -12.26 43.58
C LYS A 4 -7.30 -11.74 42.34
N SER A 5 -8.21 -10.80 42.50
CA SER A 5 -8.95 -10.19 41.40
C SER A 5 -8.08 -9.30 40.52
N ASP A 6 -7.13 -8.56 41.12
CA ASP A 6 -6.23 -7.66 40.39
C ASP A 6 -5.13 -8.44 39.59
N SER A 7 -4.68 -9.58 40.08
CA SER A 7 -3.69 -10.40 39.37
C SER A 7 -4.27 -11.13 38.14
N ILE A 8 -5.50 -11.61 38.23
CA ILE A 8 -6.23 -12.23 37.11
C ILE A 8 -6.64 -11.13 36.11
N ARG A 9 -7.05 -9.99 36.61
CA ARG A 9 -7.50 -8.83 35.83
C ARG A 9 -6.39 -8.21 35.00
N ASN A 10 -5.13 -8.18 35.47
CA ASN A 10 -3.98 -7.70 34.70
C ASN A 10 -3.45 -8.75 33.70
N SER A 11 -3.81 -10.00 33.83
CA SER A 11 -3.31 -11.08 32.97
C SER A 11 -3.92 -11.02 31.55
N TRP A 12 -5.20 -10.66 31.40
CA TRP A 12 -5.83 -10.57 30.10
C TRP A 12 -5.38 -9.34 29.29
N LEU A 13 -5.05 -8.22 29.97
CA LEU A 13 -4.52 -7.00 29.30
C LEU A 13 -3.23 -7.28 28.55
N LYS A 14 -2.40 -8.21 28.99
CA LYS A 14 -1.14 -8.55 28.33
C LYS A 14 -1.30 -9.00 26.90
N ASN A 15 -2.45 -9.60 26.57
CA ASN A 15 -2.71 -10.21 25.26
C ASN A 15 -4.01 -9.73 24.59
N ALA A 16 -4.75 -8.80 25.19
CA ALA A 16 -5.98 -8.25 24.59
C ALA A 16 -5.74 -7.58 23.23
N ASP A 17 -4.56 -6.99 23.04
CA ASP A 17 -4.11 -6.44 21.77
C ASP A 17 -4.00 -7.50 20.66
N ILE A 18 -3.74 -8.77 20.99
CA ILE A 18 -3.72 -9.89 20.01
C ILE A 18 -5.12 -10.11 19.42
N LEU A 19 -6.17 -10.02 20.25
CA LEU A 19 -7.54 -10.16 19.74
C LEU A 19 -7.86 -9.06 18.73
N ILE A 20 -7.48 -7.81 19.02
CA ILE A 20 -7.63 -6.69 18.10
C ILE A 20 -6.91 -6.99 16.78
N ILE A 21 -5.64 -7.42 16.85
CA ILE A 21 -4.85 -7.80 15.68
C ILE A 21 -5.59 -8.86 14.85
N LEU A 22 -6.02 -9.94 15.48
CA LEU A 22 -6.68 -11.03 14.75
C LEU A 22 -7.98 -10.56 14.11
N VAL A 23 -8.84 -9.85 14.84
CA VAL A 23 -10.11 -9.33 14.29
C VAL A 23 -9.84 -8.48 13.04
N PHE A 24 -8.98 -7.47 13.13
CA PHE A 24 -8.77 -6.54 12.01
C PHE A 24 -8.01 -7.18 10.84
N CYS A 25 -6.99 -8.01 11.10
CA CYS A 25 -6.23 -8.64 10.03
C CYS A 25 -7.06 -9.63 9.20
N PHE A 26 -8.08 -10.27 9.79
CA PHE A 26 -8.91 -11.23 9.09
C PHE A 26 -10.14 -10.61 8.39
N VAL A 27 -10.49 -9.34 8.67
CA VAL A 27 -11.59 -8.63 8.01
C VAL A 27 -11.59 -8.77 6.49
N PRO A 28 -10.45 -8.62 5.76
CA PRO A 28 -10.43 -8.72 4.31
C PRO A 28 -10.94 -10.06 3.76
N LEU A 29 -10.84 -11.17 4.52
CA LEU A 29 -11.37 -12.47 4.07
C LEU A 29 -12.89 -12.52 4.03
N PHE A 30 -13.57 -11.71 4.84
CA PHE A 30 -15.03 -11.71 4.96
C PHE A 30 -15.70 -10.66 4.08
N LEU A 31 -14.96 -9.63 3.67
CA LEU A 31 -15.47 -8.57 2.83
C LEU A 31 -15.13 -8.79 1.35
N SER A 32 -16.01 -8.35 0.48
CA SER A 32 -15.72 -8.11 -0.93
C SER A 32 -15.57 -6.62 -1.15
N PHE A 33 -14.78 -6.23 -2.14
CA PHE A 33 -14.47 -4.84 -2.40
C PHE A 33 -14.53 -4.53 -3.90
N PRO A 34 -14.79 -3.26 -4.28
CA PRO A 34 -14.80 -2.87 -5.67
C PRO A 34 -13.37 -2.92 -6.23
N TYR A 35 -13.25 -3.19 -7.52
CA TYR A 35 -11.99 -3.10 -8.24
C TYR A 35 -11.41 -1.69 -8.08
N ARG A 36 -10.13 -1.61 -7.80
CA ARG A 36 -9.39 -0.34 -7.61
C ARG A 36 -8.23 -0.25 -8.59
N VAL A 37 -7.89 0.98 -8.98
CA VAL A 37 -6.69 1.28 -9.76
C VAL A 37 -5.46 0.62 -9.15
N ASN A 38 -4.60 0.06 -9.99
CA ASN A 38 -3.33 -0.57 -9.63
C ASN A 38 -3.41 -1.93 -8.91
N ILE A 39 -4.61 -2.50 -8.68
CA ILE A 39 -4.68 -3.87 -8.14
C ILE A 39 -4.07 -4.89 -9.12
N PHE A 40 -4.16 -4.61 -10.42
CA PHE A 40 -3.58 -5.43 -11.47
C PHE A 40 -2.06 -5.56 -11.33
N LEU A 41 -1.35 -4.49 -10.91
CA LEU A 41 0.10 -4.55 -10.70
C LEU A 41 0.49 -5.62 -9.69
N SER A 42 -0.28 -5.73 -8.60
CA SER A 42 -0.04 -6.75 -7.59
C SER A 42 -0.35 -8.15 -8.12
N TRP A 43 -1.45 -8.29 -8.87
CA TRP A 43 -1.86 -9.57 -9.42
C TRP A 43 -0.94 -10.04 -10.55
N GLU A 44 -0.71 -9.21 -11.57
CA GLU A 44 0.06 -9.59 -12.76
C GLU A 44 1.52 -9.86 -12.42
N GLY A 45 2.17 -8.99 -11.64
CA GLY A 45 3.56 -9.23 -11.26
C GLY A 45 3.73 -10.52 -10.44
N ALA A 46 2.81 -10.79 -9.50
CA ALA A 46 2.81 -12.04 -8.76
C ALA A 46 2.53 -13.25 -9.67
N PHE A 47 1.63 -13.11 -10.67
CA PHE A 47 1.31 -14.17 -11.61
C PHE A 47 2.48 -14.50 -12.54
N ARG A 48 3.21 -13.49 -13.02
CA ARG A 48 4.43 -13.67 -13.80
C ARG A 48 5.51 -14.42 -13.02
N LEU A 49 5.73 -14.05 -11.75
CA LEU A 49 6.61 -14.82 -10.86
C LEU A 49 6.09 -16.25 -10.61
N TYR A 50 4.78 -16.43 -10.48
CA TYR A 50 4.16 -17.75 -10.36
C TYR A 50 4.43 -18.63 -11.61
N LYS A 51 4.40 -18.03 -12.81
CA LYS A 51 4.73 -18.68 -14.08
C LYS A 51 6.22 -18.95 -14.23
N GLY A 52 7.08 -18.37 -13.43
CA GLY A 52 8.54 -18.53 -13.49
C GLY A 52 9.23 -17.48 -14.36
N GLU A 53 8.52 -16.43 -14.76
CA GLU A 53 9.11 -15.30 -15.47
C GLU A 53 10.05 -14.50 -14.55
N ILE A 54 11.09 -13.93 -15.12
CA ILE A 54 12.16 -13.24 -14.39
C ILE A 54 12.01 -11.74 -14.59
N PRO A 55 11.83 -10.94 -13.50
CA PRO A 55 11.80 -9.49 -13.58
C PRO A 55 13.03 -8.93 -14.31
N TYR A 56 12.86 -7.86 -15.06
CA TYR A 56 13.85 -7.15 -15.88
C TYR A 56 14.38 -7.92 -17.08
N LYS A 57 14.14 -9.24 -17.17
CA LYS A 57 14.41 -10.06 -18.33
C LYS A 57 13.16 -10.24 -19.19
N ASP A 58 12.08 -10.65 -18.57
CA ASP A 58 10.83 -11.01 -19.27
C ASP A 58 9.78 -9.89 -19.20
N PHE A 59 9.92 -8.98 -18.26
CA PHE A 59 9.09 -7.78 -18.09
C PHE A 59 9.79 -6.74 -17.19
N GLY A 60 9.40 -5.47 -17.29
CA GLY A 60 9.98 -4.38 -16.53
C GLY A 60 8.96 -3.59 -15.71
N LEU A 61 9.42 -3.03 -14.59
CA LEU A 61 8.70 -2.09 -13.74
C LEU A 61 9.71 -1.09 -13.17
N PRO A 62 9.38 0.22 -13.10
CA PRO A 62 10.29 1.24 -12.56
C PRO A 62 10.38 1.22 -11.03
N MET A 63 10.28 0.07 -10.43
CA MET A 63 10.45 -0.21 -9.00
C MET A 63 10.89 -1.67 -8.81
N GLY A 64 11.21 -2.05 -7.57
CA GLY A 64 11.58 -3.43 -7.27
C GLY A 64 10.38 -4.38 -7.25
N PHE A 65 10.66 -5.67 -7.29
CA PHE A 65 9.64 -6.71 -7.36
C PHE A 65 9.34 -7.37 -6.00
N ALA A 66 9.89 -6.88 -4.90
CA ALA A 66 9.79 -7.56 -3.61
C ALA A 66 8.33 -7.68 -3.10
N PHE A 67 7.44 -6.76 -3.46
CA PHE A 67 6.02 -6.84 -3.06
C PHE A 67 5.24 -7.94 -3.76
N TRP A 68 5.76 -8.55 -4.85
CA TRP A 68 5.13 -9.67 -5.55
C TRP A 68 5.53 -11.04 -4.97
N VAL A 69 6.62 -11.12 -4.22
CA VAL A 69 7.17 -12.40 -3.75
C VAL A 69 6.18 -13.14 -2.86
N VAL A 70 5.60 -12.47 -1.87
CA VAL A 70 4.61 -13.09 -0.97
C VAL A 70 3.35 -13.48 -1.74
N PRO A 71 2.71 -12.60 -2.53
CA PRO A 71 1.61 -12.99 -3.40
C PRO A 71 1.91 -14.18 -4.32
N ALA A 72 3.09 -14.23 -4.95
CA ALA A 72 3.46 -15.35 -5.83
C ALA A 72 3.54 -16.69 -5.08
N ILE A 73 4.04 -16.68 -3.83
CA ILE A 73 4.02 -17.86 -2.97
C ILE A 73 2.58 -18.31 -2.69
N PHE A 74 1.69 -17.36 -2.38
CA PHE A 74 0.27 -17.65 -2.14
C PHE A 74 -0.43 -18.14 -3.41
N PHE A 75 -0.04 -17.66 -4.59
CA PHE A 75 -0.53 -18.19 -5.87
C PHE A 75 -0.10 -19.65 -6.10
N LYS A 76 1.10 -20.03 -5.71
CA LYS A 76 1.54 -21.43 -5.79
C LYS A 76 0.75 -22.35 -4.85
N ILE A 77 0.28 -21.84 -3.72
CA ILE A 77 -0.47 -22.64 -2.73
C ILE A 77 -1.97 -22.68 -3.05
N PHE A 78 -2.56 -21.56 -3.44
CA PHE A 78 -4.03 -21.39 -3.54
C PHE A 78 -4.54 -21.11 -4.96
N GLY A 79 -3.66 -20.97 -5.95
CA GLY A 79 -3.97 -20.54 -7.31
C GLY A 79 -3.95 -19.01 -7.48
N PRO A 80 -3.82 -18.53 -8.73
CA PRO A 80 -3.67 -17.11 -9.04
C PRO A 80 -5.03 -16.37 -9.05
N TYR A 81 -5.63 -16.24 -7.88
CA TYR A 81 -6.93 -15.62 -7.67
C TYR A 81 -6.78 -14.32 -6.88
N PHE A 82 -7.69 -13.37 -7.07
CA PHE A 82 -7.73 -12.18 -6.19
C PHE A 82 -7.95 -12.54 -4.73
N LEU A 83 -8.69 -13.62 -4.44
CA LEU A 83 -8.78 -14.15 -3.09
C LEU A 83 -7.41 -14.58 -2.52
N SER A 84 -6.51 -15.05 -3.36
CA SER A 84 -5.15 -15.42 -2.94
C SER A 84 -4.30 -14.19 -2.64
N LEU A 85 -4.50 -13.06 -3.36
CA LEU A 85 -3.93 -11.77 -2.97
C LEU A 85 -4.43 -11.32 -1.59
N VAL A 86 -5.73 -11.45 -1.34
CA VAL A 86 -6.33 -11.10 -0.04
C VAL A 86 -5.72 -11.96 1.08
N LYS A 87 -5.54 -13.27 0.84
CA LYS A 87 -4.86 -14.15 1.81
C LYS A 87 -3.41 -13.74 2.06
N ALA A 88 -2.68 -13.37 1.01
CA ALA A 88 -1.32 -12.85 1.13
C ALA A 88 -1.29 -11.55 1.96
N GLN A 89 -2.27 -10.65 1.75
CA GLN A 89 -2.37 -9.42 2.54
C GLN A 89 -2.69 -9.71 4.02
N VAL A 90 -3.57 -10.65 4.31
CA VAL A 90 -3.85 -11.06 5.71
C VAL A 90 -2.56 -11.53 6.41
N PHE A 91 -1.75 -12.34 5.72
CA PHE A 91 -0.44 -12.75 6.24
C PHE A 91 0.48 -11.54 6.49
N LEU A 92 0.59 -10.63 5.52
CA LEU A 92 1.40 -9.41 5.66
C LEU A 92 0.90 -8.51 6.79
N ASN A 93 -0.42 -8.34 6.92
CA ASN A 93 -1.05 -7.58 8.01
C ASN A 93 -0.70 -8.17 9.38
N LEU A 94 -0.76 -9.49 9.53
CA LEU A 94 -0.37 -10.17 10.78
C LEU A 94 1.10 -9.93 11.11
N VAL A 95 2.00 -10.12 10.14
CA VAL A 95 3.44 -9.88 10.32
C VAL A 95 3.71 -8.42 10.72
N CYS A 96 3.04 -7.48 10.06
CA CYS A 96 3.13 -6.05 10.36
C CYS A 96 2.67 -5.73 11.78
N CYS A 97 1.45 -6.16 12.15
CA CYS A 97 0.88 -5.92 13.48
C CYS A 97 1.73 -6.52 14.61
N PHE A 98 2.19 -7.75 14.46
CA PHE A 98 3.06 -8.36 15.48
C PHE A 98 4.42 -7.68 15.56
N SER A 99 4.94 -7.17 14.44
CA SER A 99 6.17 -6.37 14.42
C SER A 99 5.98 -5.03 15.12
N PHE A 100 4.92 -4.30 14.80
CA PHE A 100 4.59 -3.03 15.47
C PHE A 100 4.35 -3.25 16.97
N ARG A 101 3.57 -4.27 17.36
CA ARG A 101 3.43 -4.69 18.76
C ARG A 101 4.77 -4.94 19.43
N GLY A 102 5.69 -5.58 18.72
CA GLY A 102 7.06 -5.82 19.19
C GLY A 102 7.84 -4.54 19.44
N ILE A 103 7.72 -3.54 18.57
CA ILE A 103 8.33 -2.21 18.75
C ILE A 103 7.76 -1.54 20.00
N LEU A 104 6.42 -1.49 20.15
CA LEU A 104 5.77 -0.85 21.30
C LEU A 104 6.20 -1.47 22.65
N LYS A 105 6.39 -2.79 22.70
CA LYS A 105 6.92 -3.48 23.89
C LYS A 105 8.35 -3.06 24.20
N LYS A 106 9.20 -2.95 23.19
CA LYS A 106 10.60 -2.53 23.35
C LYS A 106 10.72 -1.05 23.73
N LEU A 107 9.77 -0.23 23.30
CA LEU A 107 9.61 1.16 23.72
C LEU A 107 8.96 1.29 25.13
N ARG A 108 8.68 0.15 25.78
CA ARG A 108 8.16 0.07 27.16
C ARG A 108 6.81 0.75 27.35
N LEU A 109 5.91 0.67 26.37
CA LEU A 109 4.52 1.07 26.58
C LEU A 109 3.84 0.12 27.56
N THR A 110 3.01 0.67 28.45
CA THR A 110 2.16 -0.13 29.34
C THR A 110 1.15 -0.96 28.52
N ASP A 111 0.66 -2.04 29.07
CA ASP A 111 -0.28 -2.92 28.38
C ASP A 111 -1.55 -2.17 27.94
N GLY A 112 -2.09 -1.27 28.78
CA GLY A 112 -3.25 -0.46 28.44
C GLY A 112 -3.00 0.53 27.30
N LEU A 113 -1.88 1.24 27.32
CA LEU A 113 -1.50 2.12 26.21
C LEU A 113 -1.31 1.34 24.91
N ARG A 114 -0.65 0.20 24.98
CA ARG A 114 -0.41 -0.66 23.80
C ARG A 114 -1.71 -1.10 23.14
N ILE A 115 -2.72 -1.49 23.92
CA ILE A 115 -4.06 -1.84 23.40
C ILE A 115 -4.64 -0.66 22.60
N GLY A 116 -4.65 0.56 23.15
CA GLY A 116 -5.15 1.74 22.46
C GLY A 116 -4.38 2.04 21.17
N VAL A 117 -3.05 2.03 21.23
CA VAL A 117 -2.20 2.30 20.07
C VAL A 117 -2.35 1.22 19.00
N MET A 118 -2.46 -0.05 19.38
CA MET A 118 -2.74 -1.14 18.45
C MET A 118 -4.11 -0.99 17.78
N LEU A 119 -5.13 -0.52 18.51
CA LEU A 119 -6.43 -0.23 17.90
C LEU A 119 -6.32 0.90 16.86
N VAL A 120 -5.61 1.99 17.18
CA VAL A 120 -5.34 3.07 16.21
C VAL A 120 -4.66 2.50 14.97
N PHE A 121 -3.60 1.72 15.13
CA PHE A 121 -2.85 1.12 14.02
C PHE A 121 -3.73 0.23 13.14
N CYS A 122 -4.56 -0.61 13.77
CA CYS A 122 -5.46 -1.49 13.05
C CYS A 122 -6.54 -0.73 12.27
N ILE A 123 -7.14 0.31 12.85
CA ILE A 123 -8.21 1.07 12.19
C ILE A 123 -7.65 2.00 11.12
N SER A 124 -6.54 2.69 11.41
CA SER A 124 -5.99 3.69 10.49
C SER A 124 -5.17 3.09 9.35
N TYR A 125 -4.57 1.92 9.53
CA TYR A 125 -3.67 1.35 8.53
C TYR A 125 -4.07 -0.05 8.05
N ILE A 126 -4.37 -0.99 8.94
CA ILE A 126 -4.60 -2.38 8.57
C ILE A 126 -5.95 -2.60 7.90
N LEU A 127 -7.00 -1.94 8.39
CA LEU A 127 -8.38 -2.12 7.92
C LEU A 127 -8.57 -1.80 6.44
N ILE A 128 -7.74 -0.93 5.86
CA ILE A 128 -7.83 -0.53 4.45
C ILE A 128 -6.94 -1.37 3.53
N ASN A 129 -6.05 -2.21 4.07
CA ASN A 129 -5.11 -3.03 3.30
C ASN A 129 -5.76 -4.36 2.91
N PHE A 130 -6.34 -4.42 1.70
CA PHE A 130 -7.01 -5.63 1.16
C PHE A 130 -6.11 -6.44 0.23
N TRP A 131 -5.10 -5.83 -0.41
CA TRP A 131 -4.15 -6.49 -1.30
C TRP A 131 -2.76 -5.90 -1.14
N PRO A 132 -1.69 -6.66 -1.44
CA PRO A 132 -0.31 -6.20 -1.34
C PRO A 132 0.03 -5.17 -2.42
N GLY A 133 -0.22 -3.89 -2.16
CA GLY A 133 0.23 -2.79 -3.00
C GLY A 133 1.68 -2.38 -2.64
N TYR A 134 2.43 -1.84 -3.62
CA TYR A 134 3.81 -1.42 -3.39
C TYR A 134 3.93 -0.35 -2.28
N ASN A 135 3.02 0.63 -2.24
CA ASN A 135 3.01 1.71 -1.22
C ASN A 135 2.77 1.22 0.21
N ASN A 136 2.04 0.11 0.38
CA ASN A 136 1.74 -0.42 1.71
C ASN A 136 2.74 -1.50 2.11
N THR A 137 3.25 -2.24 1.14
CA THR A 137 4.16 -3.36 1.42
C THR A 137 5.57 -2.89 1.80
N ASP A 138 6.03 -1.75 1.25
CA ASP A 138 7.29 -1.14 1.68
C ASP A 138 7.26 -0.73 3.15
N ILE A 139 6.16 -0.09 3.61
CA ILE A 139 5.95 0.26 5.01
C ILE A 139 5.83 -0.98 5.91
N ILE A 140 5.20 -2.06 5.43
CA ILE A 140 5.15 -3.32 6.19
C ILE A 140 6.57 -3.84 6.43
N TYR A 141 7.41 -3.88 5.40
CA TYR A 141 8.80 -4.33 5.51
C TYR A 141 9.64 -3.41 6.40
N GLU A 142 9.41 -2.09 6.34
CA GLU A 142 10.02 -1.12 7.23
C GLU A 142 9.70 -1.40 8.71
N ILE A 143 8.41 -1.60 9.04
CA ILE A 143 7.98 -1.90 10.41
C ILE A 143 8.61 -3.22 10.91
N VAL A 144 8.71 -4.21 10.04
CA VAL A 144 9.41 -5.47 10.35
C VAL A 144 10.90 -5.21 10.63
N ALA A 145 11.54 -4.37 9.80
CA ALA A 145 12.93 -4.01 9.98
C ALA A 145 13.17 -3.28 11.30
N PHE A 146 12.33 -2.31 11.66
CA PHE A 146 12.42 -1.61 12.95
C PHE A 146 12.20 -2.54 14.15
N ASN A 147 11.29 -3.50 14.03
CA ASN A 147 11.12 -4.49 15.11
C ASN A 147 12.41 -5.28 15.36
N PHE A 148 13.12 -5.71 14.31
CA PHE A 148 14.42 -6.36 14.42
C PHE A 148 15.50 -5.39 14.89
N LEU A 149 15.48 -4.14 14.46
CA LEU A 149 16.43 -3.12 14.91
C LEU A 149 16.33 -2.88 16.42
N PHE A 150 15.14 -2.71 16.94
CA PHE A 150 14.93 -2.56 18.39
C PHE A 150 15.28 -3.86 19.16
N ALA A 151 15.10 -5.03 18.57
CA ALA A 151 15.58 -6.27 19.15
C ALA A 151 17.13 -6.34 19.21
N PHE A 152 17.81 -5.79 18.20
CA PHE A 152 19.27 -5.62 18.21
C PHE A 152 19.71 -4.68 19.34
N PHE A 153 19.02 -3.57 19.58
CA PHE A 153 19.36 -2.61 20.64
C PHE A 153 19.19 -3.18 22.06
N GLU A 154 18.25 -4.08 22.28
CA GLU A 154 17.99 -4.65 23.60
C GLU A 154 18.89 -5.82 23.95
N ARG A 155 19.31 -6.62 22.96
CA ARG A 155 20.05 -7.86 23.21
C ARG A 155 21.54 -7.62 23.42
N LYS A 156 22.11 -8.31 24.41
CA LYS A 156 23.54 -8.24 24.74
C LYS A 156 24.36 -9.40 24.17
N LYS A 157 23.72 -10.54 23.85
CA LYS A 157 24.39 -11.75 23.36
C LYS A 157 24.81 -11.62 21.88
N ARG A 158 25.75 -12.47 21.43
CA ARG A 158 26.23 -12.51 20.01
C ARG A 158 25.08 -12.66 19.00
N SER A 159 23.97 -13.32 19.39
CA SER A 159 22.75 -13.44 18.59
C SER A 159 22.13 -12.09 18.17
N ARG A 160 22.51 -10.96 18.80
CA ARG A 160 22.04 -9.62 18.40
C ARG A 160 22.36 -9.29 16.94
N TYR A 161 23.49 -9.79 16.41
CA TYR A 161 23.90 -9.53 15.03
C TYR A 161 22.99 -10.20 13.98
N LEU A 162 22.33 -11.32 14.36
CA LEU A 162 21.26 -11.86 13.52
C LEU A 162 20.09 -10.88 13.36
N TYR A 163 19.72 -10.19 14.44
CA TYR A 163 18.66 -9.18 14.37
C TYR A 163 19.09 -7.95 13.56
N LEU A 164 20.36 -7.56 13.63
CA LEU A 164 20.90 -6.51 12.77
C LEU A 164 20.85 -6.93 11.29
N PHE A 165 21.27 -8.15 10.97
CA PHE A 165 21.18 -8.70 9.61
C PHE A 165 19.73 -8.73 9.11
N LEU A 166 18.79 -9.23 9.91
CA LEU A 166 17.36 -9.26 9.55
C LEU A 166 16.79 -7.85 9.37
N SER A 167 17.19 -6.90 10.21
CA SER A 167 16.80 -5.48 10.05
C SER A 167 17.30 -4.93 8.72
N CYS A 168 18.59 -5.08 8.40
CA CYS A 168 19.16 -4.64 7.13
C CYS A 168 18.50 -5.33 5.92
N LEU A 169 18.18 -6.62 6.04
CA LEU A 169 17.48 -7.37 4.99
C LEU A 169 16.11 -6.78 4.70
N PHE A 170 15.30 -6.54 5.73
CA PHE A 170 13.96 -5.99 5.53
C PHE A 170 13.98 -4.50 5.15
N LEU A 171 14.96 -3.71 5.60
CA LEU A 171 15.18 -2.35 5.08
C LEU A 171 15.51 -2.35 3.59
N PHE A 172 16.37 -3.29 3.16
CA PHE A 172 16.68 -3.38 1.73
C PHE A 172 15.50 -3.91 0.92
N ILE A 173 14.73 -4.87 1.43
CA ILE A 173 13.50 -5.36 0.80
C ILE A 173 12.47 -4.24 0.69
N SER A 174 12.33 -3.35 1.69
CA SER A 174 11.50 -2.15 1.60
C SER A 174 11.97 -1.24 0.47
N PHE A 175 13.25 -0.90 0.42
CA PHE A 175 13.87 -0.11 -0.65
C PHE A 175 13.72 -0.78 -2.03
N PHE A 176 13.84 -2.10 -2.10
CA PHE A 176 13.63 -2.89 -3.31
C PHE A 176 12.16 -3.15 -3.63
N THR A 177 11.24 -2.67 -2.81
CA THR A 177 9.80 -2.55 -3.10
C THR A 177 9.52 -1.18 -3.68
N LYS A 178 9.96 -0.12 -3.00
CA LYS A 178 9.76 1.26 -3.41
C LYS A 178 10.92 2.12 -2.92
N GLN A 179 11.57 2.82 -3.85
CA GLN A 179 12.86 3.48 -3.56
C GLN A 179 12.74 4.61 -2.54
N ASP A 180 11.72 5.48 -2.67
CA ASP A 180 11.54 6.64 -1.80
C ASP A 180 11.24 6.24 -0.36
N GLY A 181 10.21 5.39 -0.13
CA GLY A 181 9.86 4.91 1.21
C GLY A 181 11.01 4.12 1.85
N GLY A 182 11.56 3.13 1.13
CA GLY A 182 12.65 2.33 1.68
C GLY A 182 13.95 3.11 1.92
N PHE A 183 14.22 4.19 1.16
CA PHE A 183 15.34 5.08 1.47
C PHE A 183 15.10 5.88 2.76
N LEU A 184 13.89 6.37 2.97
CA LEU A 184 13.52 7.10 4.19
C LEU A 184 13.57 6.16 5.41
N ALA A 185 13.07 4.94 5.28
CA ALA A 185 13.20 3.90 6.30
C ALA A 185 14.67 3.62 6.68
N PHE A 186 15.56 3.52 5.66
CA PHE A 186 17.00 3.38 5.88
C PHE A 186 17.59 4.59 6.61
N ALA A 187 17.21 5.81 6.23
CA ALA A 187 17.68 7.04 6.87
C ALA A 187 17.26 7.10 8.36
N ILE A 188 16.02 6.75 8.67
CA ILE A 188 15.54 6.65 10.06
C ILE A 188 16.35 5.59 10.83
N ALA A 189 16.52 4.39 10.26
CA ALA A 189 17.29 3.33 10.88
C ALA A 189 18.76 3.76 11.12
N PHE A 190 19.36 4.44 10.15
CA PHE A 190 20.72 4.97 10.27
C PHE A 190 20.86 5.94 11.47
N VAL A 191 19.93 6.89 11.59
CA VAL A 191 19.90 7.85 12.74
C VAL A 191 19.74 7.10 14.06
N LEU A 192 18.84 6.10 14.11
CA LEU A 192 18.63 5.30 15.32
C LEU A 192 19.87 4.48 15.69
N VAL A 193 20.55 3.86 14.72
CA VAL A 193 21.80 3.10 14.96
C VAL A 193 22.92 4.03 15.38
N ALA A 194 23.07 5.19 14.74
CA ALA A 194 24.08 6.20 15.11
C ALA A 194 23.87 6.69 16.54
N CYS A 195 22.62 7.04 16.90
CA CYS A 195 22.26 7.43 18.26
C CYS A 195 22.58 6.32 19.27
N ASN A 196 22.17 5.08 18.99
CA ASN A 196 22.46 3.93 19.85
C ASN A 196 23.97 3.70 19.99
N SER A 197 24.73 3.83 18.90
CA SER A 197 26.20 3.67 18.90
C SER A 197 26.89 4.76 19.72
N PHE A 198 26.38 5.99 19.67
CA PHE A 198 26.84 7.09 20.50
C PHE A 198 26.68 6.80 22.00
N TYR A 199 25.48 6.35 22.42
CA TYR A 199 25.21 6.00 23.82
C TYR A 199 26.06 4.83 24.33
N LEU A 200 26.31 3.84 23.48
CA LEU A 200 27.09 2.66 23.85
C LEU A 200 28.59 2.82 23.59
N LYS A 201 29.01 3.93 22.96
CA LYS A 201 30.39 4.17 22.48
C LYS A 201 30.89 3.04 21.57
N LYS A 202 29.99 2.50 20.71
CA LYS A 202 30.26 1.34 19.81
C LYS A 202 29.99 1.72 18.36
N TRP A 203 30.83 2.55 17.77
CA TRP A 203 30.73 2.98 16.39
C TRP A 203 30.89 1.83 15.36
N SER A 204 31.52 0.71 15.80
CA SER A 204 31.56 -0.52 15.00
C SER A 204 30.19 -1.07 14.64
N ASP A 205 29.16 -0.85 15.46
CA ASP A 205 27.79 -1.27 15.17
C ASP A 205 27.20 -0.48 13.99
N LEU A 206 27.50 0.83 13.89
CA LEU A 206 27.08 1.66 12.76
C LEU A 206 27.80 1.25 11.46
N LEU A 207 29.12 1.04 11.52
CA LEU A 207 29.87 0.57 10.36
C LEU A 207 29.35 -0.79 9.88
N LEU A 208 29.11 -1.71 10.81
CA LEU A 208 28.59 -3.05 10.48
C LEU A 208 27.18 -2.97 9.87
N PHE A 209 26.30 -2.06 10.36
CA PHE A 209 25.00 -1.81 9.78
C PHE A 209 25.10 -1.41 8.30
N ILE A 210 25.95 -0.44 7.99
CA ILE A 210 26.18 0.04 6.61
C ILE A 210 26.72 -1.11 5.73
N LEU A 211 27.74 -1.82 6.21
CA LEU A 211 28.37 -2.90 5.43
C LEU A 211 27.40 -4.04 5.13
N ILE A 212 26.59 -4.45 6.12
CA ILE A 212 25.57 -5.50 5.92
C ILE A 212 24.51 -5.02 4.91
N TYR A 213 24.01 -3.78 5.04
CA TYR A 213 23.01 -3.24 4.14
C TYR A 213 23.50 -3.20 2.69
N VAL A 214 24.71 -2.67 2.46
CA VAL A 214 25.33 -2.62 1.13
C VAL A 214 25.59 -4.02 0.57
N ALA A 215 26.09 -4.96 1.40
CA ALA A 215 26.31 -6.33 0.97
C ALA A 215 25.02 -7.04 0.57
N ILE A 216 23.92 -6.88 1.32
CA ILE A 216 22.62 -7.41 0.98
C ILE A 216 22.13 -6.80 -0.34
N GLY A 217 22.26 -5.48 -0.51
CA GLY A 217 21.88 -4.80 -1.74
C GLY A 217 22.63 -5.34 -2.95
N PHE A 218 23.94 -5.48 -2.83
CA PHE A 218 24.76 -6.07 -3.88
C PHE A 218 24.30 -7.49 -4.22
N LEU A 219 24.10 -8.35 -3.23
CA LEU A 219 23.68 -9.75 -3.44
C LEU A 219 22.30 -9.86 -4.10
N ILE A 220 21.37 -8.98 -3.77
CA ILE A 220 20.01 -9.00 -4.35
C ILE A 220 20.01 -8.41 -5.77
N ILE A 221 20.76 -7.33 -6.01
CA ILE A 221 20.75 -6.62 -7.31
C ILE A 221 21.63 -7.33 -8.34
N PHE A 222 22.81 -7.83 -7.95
CA PHE A 222 23.82 -8.37 -8.86
C PHE A 222 23.30 -9.37 -9.89
N PRO A 223 22.40 -10.34 -9.56
CA PRO A 223 21.87 -11.29 -10.54
C PRO A 223 21.09 -10.63 -11.69
N PHE A 224 20.57 -9.44 -11.49
CA PHE A 224 19.73 -8.72 -12.46
C PHE A 224 20.50 -7.70 -13.30
N THR A 225 21.75 -7.40 -12.98
CA THR A 225 22.57 -6.40 -13.71
C THR A 225 22.81 -6.76 -15.17
N LYS A 226 22.68 -8.04 -15.52
CA LYS A 226 22.81 -8.54 -16.91
C LYS A 226 21.57 -8.34 -17.77
N TYR A 227 20.45 -7.88 -17.19
CA TYR A 227 19.19 -7.60 -17.87
C TYR A 227 18.95 -6.09 -17.93
N SER A 228 17.79 -5.67 -18.42
CA SER A 228 17.38 -4.25 -18.45
C SER A 228 17.15 -3.65 -17.03
N PHE A 229 18.07 -3.88 -16.12
CA PHE A 229 17.97 -3.44 -14.74
C PHE A 229 17.93 -1.90 -14.62
N GLY A 230 18.48 -1.16 -15.57
CA GLY A 230 18.35 0.30 -15.65
C GLY A 230 16.89 0.79 -15.65
N TYR A 231 15.95 -0.07 -16.00
CA TYR A 231 14.52 0.21 -15.90
C TYR A 231 14.08 0.54 -14.48
N TRP A 232 14.70 -0.04 -13.47
CA TRP A 232 14.41 0.24 -12.07
C TRP A 232 14.76 1.67 -11.63
N PHE A 233 15.80 2.27 -12.22
CA PHE A 233 16.24 3.64 -11.94
C PHE A 233 15.63 4.67 -12.88
N ASN A 234 14.49 4.41 -13.39
CA ASN A 234 13.87 5.16 -14.45
C ASN A 234 13.24 6.47 -13.97
N HIS A 235 14.07 7.50 -13.84
CA HIS A 235 13.67 8.80 -13.33
C HIS A 235 13.99 9.91 -14.35
N GLY A 236 13.70 9.68 -15.63
CA GLY A 236 14.13 10.59 -16.67
C GLY A 236 13.15 11.72 -17.03
N GLN A 237 11.87 11.61 -16.69
CA GLN A 237 10.86 12.52 -17.21
C GLN A 237 9.85 12.98 -16.16
N PRO A 238 9.28 14.23 -16.29
CA PRO A 238 8.11 14.63 -15.53
C PRO A 238 6.96 13.62 -15.72
N PRO A 239 6.12 13.36 -14.70
CA PRO A 239 6.04 14.10 -13.43
C PRO A 239 7.00 13.62 -12.32
N HIS A 240 7.73 12.51 -12.48
CA HIS A 240 8.53 11.97 -11.38
C HIS A 240 9.71 12.86 -10.98
N THR A 241 10.38 13.52 -11.93
CA THR A 241 11.46 14.46 -11.61
C THR A 241 10.97 15.79 -11.04
N ALA A 242 9.76 16.22 -11.44
CA ALA A 242 9.18 17.48 -10.97
C ALA A 242 8.67 17.41 -9.53
N ARG A 243 8.46 16.20 -8.98
CA ARG A 243 7.91 16.00 -7.64
C ARG A 243 8.92 16.16 -6.51
N ILE A 244 10.21 16.17 -6.80
CA ILE A 244 11.27 16.33 -5.79
C ILE A 244 11.83 17.75 -5.94
N SER A 245 11.00 18.76 -5.73
CA SER A 245 11.46 20.14 -5.61
C SER A 245 11.40 20.59 -4.15
N ILE A 246 12.33 21.48 -3.78
CA ILE A 246 12.29 22.08 -2.43
C ILE A 246 10.98 22.87 -2.26
N GLN A 247 10.49 23.50 -3.33
CA GLN A 247 9.25 24.26 -3.29
C GLN A 247 8.05 23.35 -2.98
N ASP A 248 7.91 22.20 -3.66
CA ASP A 248 6.83 21.25 -3.41
C ASP A 248 6.84 20.73 -1.96
N LEU A 249 8.05 20.48 -1.41
CA LEU A 249 8.20 20.10 0.00
C LEU A 249 7.75 21.21 0.95
N LEU A 250 8.09 22.47 0.65
CA LEU A 250 7.70 23.61 1.48
C LEU A 250 6.19 23.84 1.38
N ASP A 251 5.62 23.76 0.18
CA ASP A 251 4.19 23.93 -0.05
C ASP A 251 3.37 22.83 0.63
N GLU A 252 3.83 21.56 0.62
CA GLU A 252 3.19 20.48 1.35
C GLU A 252 3.32 20.66 2.88
N ILE A 253 4.51 20.94 3.39
CA ILE A 253 4.73 21.10 4.83
C ILE A 253 3.98 22.32 5.38
N PHE A 254 3.97 23.45 4.68
CA PHE A 254 3.35 24.69 5.18
C PHE A 254 1.91 24.87 4.73
N GLY A 255 1.54 24.45 3.52
CA GLY A 255 0.21 24.58 2.96
C GLY A 255 -0.70 23.38 3.22
N GLY A 256 -0.15 22.15 3.07
CA GLY A 256 -0.84 20.89 3.31
C GLY A 256 -0.57 20.29 4.68
N ALA A 257 -0.50 18.98 4.77
CA ALA A 257 -0.01 18.14 5.87
C ALA A 257 -0.49 18.53 7.30
N GLN A 258 -1.76 18.95 7.45
CA GLN A 258 -2.26 19.49 8.73
C GLN A 258 -2.14 18.50 9.89
N TRP A 259 -2.40 17.22 9.66
CA TRP A 259 -2.26 16.17 10.66
C TRP A 259 -0.82 16.00 11.12
N ILE A 260 0.12 16.00 10.20
CA ILE A 260 1.54 15.84 10.48
C ILE A 260 2.04 17.03 11.28
N LYS A 261 1.66 18.27 10.90
CA LYS A 261 2.00 19.49 11.66
C LYS A 261 1.46 19.44 13.09
N PHE A 262 0.20 19.02 13.26
CA PHE A 262 -0.41 18.89 14.58
C PHE A 262 0.33 17.87 15.45
N TYR A 263 0.71 16.74 14.90
CA TYR A 263 1.50 15.74 15.62
C TYR A 263 2.91 16.24 15.94
N PHE A 264 3.60 16.90 15.02
CA PHE A 264 4.89 17.54 15.31
C PHE A 264 4.78 18.51 16.49
N LEU A 265 3.77 19.38 16.48
CA LEU A 265 3.54 20.31 17.57
C LEU A 265 3.40 19.57 18.91
N LEU A 266 2.53 18.58 18.99
CA LEU A 266 2.29 17.84 20.24
C LEU A 266 3.51 17.04 20.69
N VAL A 267 4.20 16.37 19.78
CA VAL A 267 5.41 15.59 20.07
C VAL A 267 6.52 16.51 20.61
N ILE A 268 6.73 17.67 19.96
CA ILE A 268 7.74 18.66 20.41
C ILE A 268 7.35 19.25 21.77
N LEU A 269 6.10 19.64 21.97
CA LEU A 269 5.65 20.18 23.28
C LEU A 269 5.87 19.18 24.41
N ILE A 270 5.52 17.91 24.20
CA ILE A 270 5.74 16.84 25.19
C ILE A 270 7.24 16.61 25.40
N ALA A 271 8.04 16.60 24.34
CA ALA A 271 9.48 16.44 24.45
C ALA A 271 10.12 17.58 25.23
N VAL A 272 9.78 18.83 24.91
CA VAL A 272 10.26 20.03 25.64
C VAL A 272 9.85 19.97 27.11
N TYR A 273 8.60 19.64 27.40
CA TYR A 273 8.13 19.46 28.77
C TYR A 273 8.95 18.38 29.52
N LYS A 274 9.18 17.21 28.88
CA LYS A 274 9.98 16.13 29.48
C LYS A 274 11.43 16.55 29.70
N ILE A 275 12.05 17.27 28.77
CA ILE A 275 13.40 17.81 28.91
C ILE A 275 13.49 18.79 30.09
N TYR A 276 12.48 19.66 30.23
CA TYR A 276 12.43 20.63 31.34
C TYR A 276 12.23 19.96 32.71
N LYS A 277 11.34 18.95 32.79
CA LYS A 277 11.00 18.27 34.04
C LYS A 277 11.94 17.14 34.42
N LEU A 278 12.61 16.53 33.45
CA LEU A 278 13.49 15.37 33.65
C LEU A 278 14.94 15.74 33.30
N PRO A 279 15.75 16.23 34.27
CA PRO A 279 17.12 16.70 33.99
C PRO A 279 18.03 15.64 33.35
N ASN A 280 17.60 14.37 33.36
CA ASN A 280 18.32 13.25 32.75
C ASN A 280 17.66 12.70 31.47
N PHE A 281 16.76 13.44 30.82
CA PHE A 281 16.08 13.00 29.61
C PHE A 281 17.06 12.47 28.55
N PHE A 282 18.09 13.26 28.21
CA PHE A 282 19.12 12.87 27.26
C PHE A 282 20.04 11.72 27.74
N LYS A 283 20.00 11.35 29.02
CA LYS A 283 20.70 10.14 29.49
C LYS A 283 19.86 8.88 29.29
N ASN A 284 18.55 9.02 29.09
CA ASN A 284 17.67 7.90 28.83
C ASN A 284 17.63 7.57 27.33
N ARG A 285 18.53 6.67 26.91
CA ARG A 285 18.62 6.20 25.52
C ARG A 285 17.26 5.83 24.91
N ASN A 286 16.40 5.11 25.64
CA ASN A 286 15.14 4.63 25.09
C ASN A 286 14.15 5.78 24.82
N GLU A 287 14.11 6.81 25.66
CA GLU A 287 13.28 7.99 25.42
C GLU A 287 13.75 8.77 24.19
N VAL A 288 15.08 8.91 24.02
CA VAL A 288 15.64 9.60 22.85
C VAL A 288 15.40 8.78 21.57
N LEU A 289 15.60 7.46 21.60
CA LEU A 289 15.30 6.59 20.47
C LEU A 289 13.81 6.63 20.10
N PHE A 290 12.91 6.70 21.07
CA PHE A 290 11.48 6.81 20.80
C PHE A 290 11.12 8.15 20.16
N LEU A 291 11.67 9.25 20.67
CA LEU A 291 11.49 10.58 20.08
C LEU A 291 12.00 10.60 18.63
N LEU A 292 13.23 10.11 18.39
CA LEU A 292 13.85 10.08 17.05
C LEU A 292 13.04 9.21 16.07
N LEU A 293 12.56 8.04 16.52
CA LEU A 293 11.70 7.20 15.70
C LEU A 293 10.41 7.95 15.32
N THR A 294 9.75 8.58 16.30
CA THR A 294 8.49 9.28 16.07
C THR A 294 8.66 10.46 15.11
N LEU A 295 9.69 11.29 15.33
CA LEU A 295 9.98 12.42 14.45
C LEU A 295 10.41 11.95 13.05
N GLY A 296 11.19 10.86 12.96
CA GLY A 296 11.59 10.26 11.70
C GLY A 296 10.39 9.80 10.89
N ILE A 297 9.47 9.04 11.47
CA ILE A 297 8.23 8.56 10.82
C ILE A 297 7.35 9.74 10.38
N LEU A 298 7.20 10.80 11.19
CA LEU A 298 6.45 11.99 10.79
C LEU A 298 7.11 12.73 9.62
N THR A 299 8.45 12.82 9.61
CA THR A 299 9.21 13.40 8.50
C THR A 299 9.07 12.56 7.23
N GLU A 300 9.15 11.25 7.35
CA GLU A 300 8.91 10.32 6.25
C GLU A 300 7.51 10.50 5.67
N ALA A 301 6.47 10.56 6.51
CA ALA A 301 5.11 10.78 6.06
C ALA A 301 4.97 12.08 5.25
N ALA A 302 5.56 13.18 5.72
CA ALA A 302 5.54 14.48 5.02
C ALA A 302 6.23 14.41 3.64
N ILE A 303 7.38 13.74 3.56
CA ILE A 303 8.11 13.55 2.30
C ILE A 303 7.34 12.64 1.35
N PHE A 304 6.72 11.59 1.87
CA PHE A 304 5.96 10.60 1.09
C PHE A 304 4.74 11.23 0.39
N GLU A 305 4.09 12.21 1.01
CA GLU A 305 2.99 12.97 0.40
C GLU A 305 3.44 13.68 -0.88
N VAL A 306 4.66 14.23 -0.89
CA VAL A 306 5.24 14.89 -2.06
C VAL A 306 5.72 13.90 -3.11
N THR A 307 6.53 12.91 -2.71
CA THR A 307 7.19 12.00 -3.67
C THR A 307 6.23 11.02 -4.33
N SER A 308 5.16 10.66 -3.65
CA SER A 308 4.21 9.63 -4.09
C SER A 308 2.89 10.19 -4.59
N TYR A 309 2.64 11.49 -4.49
CA TYR A 309 1.33 12.11 -4.74
C TYR A 309 0.19 11.33 -4.06
N THR A 310 0.49 10.80 -2.89
CA THR A 310 -0.54 10.17 -2.10
C THR A 310 -1.32 11.26 -1.39
N PRO A 311 -2.65 11.21 -1.39
CA PRO A 311 -3.42 12.08 -0.51
C PRO A 311 -2.92 11.93 0.93
N PRO A 312 -2.99 12.98 1.77
CA PRO A 312 -2.55 12.95 3.17
C PRO A 312 -3.07 11.74 3.95
N ASP A 313 -4.26 11.27 3.61
CA ASP A 313 -4.92 10.11 4.23
C ASP A 313 -4.29 8.76 3.86
N ASN A 314 -3.42 8.68 2.86
CA ASN A 314 -2.80 7.41 2.44
C ASN A 314 -1.55 7.04 3.26
N ASN A 315 -0.96 8.01 3.98
CA ASN A 315 0.19 7.79 4.86
C ASN A 315 -0.22 7.58 6.31
N ILE A 316 -1.28 6.85 6.53
CA ILE A 316 -1.97 6.71 7.82
C ILE A 316 -1.23 5.84 8.83
N PHE A 317 -0.16 5.13 8.44
CA PHE A 317 0.68 4.36 9.35
C PHE A 317 1.34 5.24 10.44
N PHE A 318 1.61 6.50 10.17
CA PHE A 318 2.27 7.43 11.09
C PHE A 318 1.42 7.78 12.31
N HIS A 319 0.08 7.75 12.20
CA HIS A 319 -0.83 8.07 13.32
C HIS A 319 -0.50 7.26 14.57
N ALA A 320 -0.29 5.97 14.43
CA ALA A 320 -0.05 5.09 15.56
C ALA A 320 1.29 5.37 16.25
N PHE A 321 2.34 5.75 15.49
CA PHE A 321 3.63 6.13 16.07
C PHE A 321 3.54 7.46 16.84
N ALA A 322 2.91 8.47 16.26
CA ALA A 322 2.71 9.75 16.92
C ALA A 322 1.88 9.60 18.19
N ILE A 323 0.76 8.89 18.13
CA ILE A 323 -0.14 8.66 19.26
C ILE A 323 0.54 7.82 20.34
N ALA A 324 1.39 6.85 19.99
CA ALA A 324 2.16 6.08 20.96
C ALA A 324 3.04 7.00 21.84
N TYR A 325 3.75 7.95 21.21
CA TYR A 325 4.58 8.91 21.93
C TYR A 325 3.75 9.90 22.74
N ILE A 326 2.69 10.46 22.13
CA ILE A 326 1.80 11.44 22.75
C ILE A 326 1.09 10.84 23.95
N PHE A 327 0.50 9.66 23.83
CA PHE A 327 -0.24 9.03 24.93
C PHE A 327 0.69 8.60 26.08
N LYS A 328 1.90 8.11 25.75
CA LYS A 328 2.89 7.82 26.78
C LYS A 328 3.27 9.10 27.54
N GLY A 329 3.60 10.17 26.81
CA GLY A 329 3.92 11.46 27.42
C GLY A 329 2.77 12.03 28.24
N PHE A 330 1.55 11.98 27.72
CA PHE A 330 0.36 12.42 28.42
C PHE A 330 0.10 11.62 29.71
N SER A 331 0.24 10.29 29.66
CA SER A 331 0.13 9.42 30.84
C SER A 331 1.16 9.79 31.94
N GLU A 332 2.39 10.10 31.54
CA GLU A 332 3.45 10.50 32.46
C GLU A 332 3.22 11.89 33.06
N VAL A 333 2.65 12.84 32.29
CA VAL A 333 2.36 14.20 32.73
C VAL A 333 1.14 14.25 33.65
N THR A 334 0.06 13.53 33.31
CA THR A 334 -1.22 13.58 34.02
C THR A 334 -1.37 12.51 35.09
N ALA A 335 -0.41 11.58 35.19
CA ALA A 335 -0.48 10.39 36.05
C ALA A 335 -1.74 9.52 35.82
N ILE A 336 -2.36 9.61 34.61
CA ILE A 336 -3.49 8.77 34.25
C ILE A 336 -2.99 7.35 33.95
N ASP A 337 -3.51 6.39 34.71
CA ASP A 337 -3.20 4.97 34.51
C ASP A 337 -4.19 4.33 33.51
N PHE A 338 -3.73 4.10 32.28
CA PHE A 338 -4.51 3.43 31.24
C PHE A 338 -4.64 1.91 31.43
N ASN A 339 -4.02 1.32 32.45
CA ASN A 339 -4.30 -0.08 32.80
C ASN A 339 -5.60 -0.23 33.61
N ARG A 340 -6.17 0.87 34.10
CA ARG A 340 -7.48 0.85 34.74
C ARG A 340 -8.58 0.71 33.72
N TRP A 341 -9.48 -0.27 33.89
CA TRP A 341 -10.51 -0.60 32.90
C TRP A 341 -11.41 0.58 32.51
N ARG A 342 -11.74 1.48 33.45
CA ARG A 342 -12.54 2.70 33.19
C ARG A 342 -11.84 3.62 32.18
N ASN A 343 -10.56 3.90 32.42
CA ASN A 343 -9.76 4.75 31.54
C ASN A 343 -9.55 4.06 30.17
N GLN A 344 -9.43 2.73 30.18
CA GLN A 344 -9.29 1.94 28.96
C GLN A 344 -10.55 1.99 28.10
N ILE A 345 -11.76 1.84 28.69
CA ILE A 345 -13.02 1.97 27.95
C ILE A 345 -13.14 3.35 27.33
N VAL A 346 -12.91 4.41 28.10
CA VAL A 346 -12.96 5.79 27.59
C VAL A 346 -12.00 5.97 26.42
N LEU A 347 -10.75 5.52 26.58
CA LEU A 347 -9.74 5.59 25.51
C LEU A 347 -10.19 4.87 24.24
N LEU A 348 -10.67 3.63 24.36
CA LEU A 348 -11.12 2.86 23.20
C LEU A 348 -12.34 3.48 22.51
N LEU A 349 -13.32 3.99 23.29
CA LEU A 349 -14.50 4.67 22.72
C LEU A 349 -14.11 5.96 21.99
N LEU A 350 -13.17 6.75 22.53
CA LEU A 350 -12.68 7.96 21.87
C LEU A 350 -11.94 7.62 20.56
N ILE A 351 -11.11 6.59 20.56
CA ILE A 351 -10.42 6.12 19.34
C ILE A 351 -11.44 5.66 18.31
N LEU A 352 -12.40 4.82 18.68
CA LEU A 352 -13.44 4.35 17.78
C LEU A 352 -14.26 5.51 17.22
N PHE A 353 -14.63 6.46 18.05
CA PHE A 353 -15.38 7.65 17.60
C PHE A 353 -14.57 8.48 16.61
N TRP A 354 -13.31 8.77 16.91
CA TRP A 354 -12.45 9.62 16.09
C TRP A 354 -12.17 9.01 14.70
N TRP A 355 -11.87 7.70 14.65
CA TRP A 355 -11.64 6.98 13.38
C TRP A 355 -12.90 6.31 12.83
N SER A 356 -14.09 6.74 13.25
CA SER A 356 -15.35 6.14 12.78
C SER A 356 -15.50 6.15 11.25
N GLY A 357 -15.02 7.19 10.55
CA GLY A 357 -15.04 7.28 9.10
C GLY A 357 -14.36 6.09 8.39
N SER A 358 -13.29 5.53 8.98
CA SER A 358 -12.55 4.41 8.39
C SER A 358 -13.38 3.12 8.31
N TYR A 359 -14.26 2.86 9.27
CA TYR A 359 -15.09 1.65 9.28
C TYR A 359 -16.57 1.92 8.94
N TRP A 360 -17.04 3.17 9.07
CA TRP A 360 -18.43 3.53 8.75
C TRP A 360 -18.79 3.24 7.30
N GLN A 361 -17.88 3.46 6.38
CA GLN A 361 -18.06 3.12 4.97
C GLN A 361 -18.41 1.64 4.74
N TYR A 362 -17.91 0.71 5.57
CA TYR A 362 -18.25 -0.71 5.47
C TYR A 362 -19.63 -1.00 6.08
N PHE A 363 -19.93 -0.36 7.21
CA PHE A 363 -21.27 -0.45 7.84
C PHE A 363 -22.34 0.11 6.93
N SER A 364 -22.15 1.29 6.36
CA SER A 364 -23.10 1.91 5.44
C SER A 364 -23.35 1.04 4.20
N ARG A 365 -22.34 0.40 3.65
CA ARG A 365 -22.52 -0.55 2.53
C ARG A 365 -23.36 -1.77 2.93
N ILE A 366 -23.17 -2.30 4.13
CA ILE A 366 -23.97 -3.42 4.63
C ILE A 366 -25.42 -2.96 4.87
N THR A 367 -25.61 -1.82 5.54
CA THR A 367 -26.94 -1.28 5.82
C THR A 367 -27.70 -0.92 4.55
N ASN A 368 -27.03 -0.33 3.55
CA ASN A 368 -27.63 0.01 2.26
C ASN A 368 -28.03 -1.22 1.44
N ARG A 369 -27.33 -2.36 1.63
CA ARG A 369 -27.73 -3.63 1.01
C ARG A 369 -28.93 -4.29 1.71
N LEU A 370 -28.95 -4.21 3.05
CA LEU A 370 -30.05 -4.77 3.84
C LEU A 370 -31.31 -3.90 3.77
N PHE A 371 -31.14 -2.59 3.69
CA PHE A 371 -32.19 -1.58 3.63
C PHE A 371 -31.89 -0.61 2.47
N PRO A 372 -32.13 -1.04 1.21
CA PRO A 372 -31.85 -0.18 0.07
C PRO A 372 -32.64 1.12 0.20
N GLN A 373 -31.93 2.23 0.32
CA GLN A 373 -32.55 3.54 0.26
C GLN A 373 -33.12 3.70 -1.14
N LYS A 374 -34.39 4.09 -1.24
CA LYS A 374 -34.97 4.49 -2.52
C LYS A 374 -34.11 5.67 -3.02
N THR A 375 -33.34 5.44 -4.06
CA THR A 375 -32.68 6.52 -4.79
C THR A 375 -33.80 7.47 -5.19
N VAL A 376 -33.79 8.67 -4.63
CA VAL A 376 -34.66 9.75 -5.09
C VAL A 376 -34.23 9.99 -6.53
N ALA A 377 -35.12 9.67 -7.47
CA ALA A 377 -34.84 9.81 -8.88
C ALA A 377 -34.33 11.23 -9.14
N ALA A 378 -33.33 11.35 -10.00
CA ALA A 378 -32.66 12.61 -10.38
C ALA A 378 -33.63 13.68 -10.96
N ASN A 379 -34.91 13.38 -11.08
CA ASN A 379 -35.97 14.24 -11.59
C ASN A 379 -36.79 14.96 -10.50
N ASN A 380 -36.34 14.98 -9.25
CA ASN A 380 -37.01 15.78 -8.25
C ASN A 380 -36.48 17.22 -8.33
N PRO A 381 -37.29 18.20 -8.79
CA PRO A 381 -36.83 19.59 -8.92
C PRO A 381 -36.40 20.22 -7.59
N ASN A 382 -36.74 19.61 -6.46
CA ASN A 382 -36.26 20.01 -5.13
C ASN A 382 -34.92 19.39 -4.74
N ALA A 383 -34.37 18.47 -5.54
CA ALA A 383 -33.08 17.85 -5.25
C ALA A 383 -31.88 18.76 -5.58
N GLU A 384 -32.08 19.82 -6.36
CA GLU A 384 -31.02 20.80 -6.72
C GLU A 384 -30.45 21.56 -5.51
N ASN A 385 -31.18 21.60 -4.41
CA ASN A 385 -30.75 22.29 -3.18
C ASN A 385 -30.17 21.36 -2.11
N VAL A 386 -30.00 20.07 -2.41
CA VAL A 386 -29.45 19.10 -1.45
C VAL A 386 -27.98 18.84 -1.78
N ILE A 387 -27.11 19.23 -0.86
CA ILE A 387 -25.68 18.88 -0.92
C ILE A 387 -25.54 17.40 -0.58
N ASN A 388 -25.05 16.60 -1.52
CA ASN A 388 -24.75 15.20 -1.33
C ASN A 388 -23.36 14.87 -1.94
N GLU A 389 -22.90 13.64 -1.81
CA GLU A 389 -21.61 13.20 -2.33
C GLU A 389 -21.43 13.42 -3.85
N HIS A 390 -22.51 13.55 -4.61
CA HIS A 390 -22.47 13.80 -6.04
C HIS A 390 -22.44 15.30 -6.40
N THR A 391 -22.77 16.18 -5.48
CA THR A 391 -22.84 17.64 -5.72
C THR A 391 -21.46 18.25 -5.98
N TYR A 392 -20.40 17.63 -5.44
CA TYR A 392 -19.01 18.08 -5.59
C TYR A 392 -18.24 17.37 -6.71
N MET A 393 -18.85 16.43 -7.40
CA MET A 393 -18.21 15.73 -8.52
C MET A 393 -18.33 16.56 -9.79
N LEU A 394 -17.46 17.56 -9.93
CA LEU A 394 -17.31 18.35 -11.15
C LEU A 394 -16.84 17.43 -12.29
N ASN A 395 -17.60 17.40 -13.42
CA ASN A 395 -17.28 16.66 -14.64
C ASN A 395 -17.42 15.13 -14.61
N LEU A 396 -18.40 14.60 -13.90
CA LEU A 396 -18.87 13.25 -14.24
C LEU A 396 -19.56 13.32 -15.61
N ASP A 397 -18.97 12.66 -16.59
CA ASP A 397 -19.72 12.27 -17.78
C ASP A 397 -20.77 11.26 -17.34
N THR A 398 -21.96 11.76 -17.03
CA THR A 398 -23.07 10.97 -16.51
C THR A 398 -23.52 9.85 -17.45
N ASN A 399 -23.15 9.95 -18.75
CA ASN A 399 -23.45 8.93 -19.74
C ASN A 399 -22.54 7.69 -19.62
N HIS A 400 -21.43 7.76 -18.86
CA HIS A 400 -20.45 6.67 -18.71
C HIS A 400 -20.16 6.29 -17.25
N TYR A 401 -21.02 6.68 -16.30
CA TYR A 401 -20.86 6.37 -14.89
C TYR A 401 -21.80 5.24 -14.45
N GLU A 402 -21.23 4.15 -13.92
CA GLU A 402 -22.00 3.12 -13.24
C GLU A 402 -21.78 3.24 -11.72
N ASP A 403 -22.85 3.47 -10.98
CA ASP A 403 -22.80 3.60 -9.53
C ASP A 403 -22.18 2.35 -8.89
N GLU A 404 -21.24 2.55 -7.97
CA GLU A 404 -20.54 1.46 -7.26
C GLU A 404 -21.52 0.54 -6.51
N SER A 405 -22.69 1.06 -6.10
CA SER A 405 -23.76 0.25 -5.48
C SER A 405 -24.34 -0.83 -6.41
N THR A 406 -24.24 -0.61 -7.73
CA THR A 406 -24.72 -1.54 -8.77
C THR A 406 -23.67 -2.59 -9.16
N TRP A 407 -22.41 -2.43 -8.73
CA TRP A 407 -21.34 -3.33 -9.09
C TRP A 407 -21.57 -4.75 -8.56
N LYS A 408 -21.22 -5.75 -9.36
CA LYS A 408 -21.50 -7.15 -9.12
C LYS A 408 -20.23 -8.00 -9.16
N THR A 409 -20.28 -9.13 -8.48
CA THR A 409 -19.27 -10.19 -8.66
C THR A 409 -19.52 -10.91 -9.98
N ILE A 410 -18.47 -11.48 -10.58
CA ILE A 410 -18.60 -12.35 -11.73
C ILE A 410 -18.69 -13.80 -11.23
N ASP A 411 -19.85 -14.44 -11.46
CA ASP A 411 -19.98 -15.86 -11.22
C ASP A 411 -19.26 -16.66 -12.31
N GLY A 412 -18.54 -17.71 -11.89
CA GLY A 412 -17.84 -18.62 -12.80
C GLY A 412 -16.38 -18.27 -13.08
N LEU A 413 -15.91 -17.06 -12.79
CA LEU A 413 -14.50 -16.67 -12.94
C LEU A 413 -13.78 -16.69 -11.60
N LYS A 414 -12.91 -17.70 -11.41
CA LYS A 414 -12.22 -17.90 -10.13
C LYS A 414 -11.21 -16.79 -9.81
N SER A 415 -10.54 -16.23 -10.84
CA SER A 415 -9.58 -15.15 -10.66
C SER A 415 -10.21 -13.91 -10.05
N PHE A 416 -11.47 -13.60 -10.37
CA PHE A 416 -12.18 -12.41 -9.91
C PHE A 416 -12.94 -12.57 -8.58
N GLN A 417 -12.73 -13.65 -7.85
CA GLN A 417 -13.38 -13.84 -6.54
C GLN A 417 -13.07 -12.66 -5.60
N LYS A 418 -14.05 -12.23 -4.81
CA LYS A 418 -13.97 -11.12 -3.85
C LYS A 418 -14.01 -9.71 -4.46
N ILE A 419 -14.11 -9.57 -5.77
CA ILE A 419 -14.10 -8.27 -6.44
C ILE A 419 -15.47 -7.96 -7.04
N TYR A 420 -15.93 -6.73 -6.83
CA TYR A 420 -17.08 -6.17 -7.52
C TYR A 420 -16.61 -5.41 -8.76
N LEU A 421 -17.32 -5.60 -9.85
CA LEU A 421 -17.08 -4.95 -11.14
C LEU A 421 -18.37 -4.28 -11.62
N PRO A 422 -18.27 -3.22 -12.45
CA PRO A 422 -19.41 -2.62 -13.11
C PRO A 422 -20.18 -3.67 -13.92
N PRO A 423 -21.52 -3.61 -13.96
CA PRO A 423 -22.34 -4.54 -14.76
C PRO A 423 -21.94 -4.60 -16.24
N SER A 424 -21.61 -3.46 -16.85
CA SER A 424 -21.12 -3.41 -18.26
C SER A 424 -19.76 -4.10 -18.43
N THR A 425 -18.85 -3.96 -17.45
CA THR A 425 -17.56 -4.70 -17.45
C THR A 425 -17.81 -6.20 -17.39
N VAL A 426 -18.71 -6.66 -16.49
CA VAL A 426 -19.06 -8.08 -16.38
C VAL A 426 -19.62 -8.62 -17.70
N ALA A 427 -20.52 -7.86 -18.33
CA ALA A 427 -21.09 -8.22 -19.63
C ALA A 427 -20.00 -8.22 -20.73
N GLY A 428 -19.12 -7.22 -20.74
CA GLY A 428 -18.01 -7.11 -21.68
C GLY A 428 -17.04 -8.28 -21.57
N ILE A 429 -16.62 -8.65 -20.37
CA ILE A 429 -15.75 -9.81 -20.13
C ILE A 429 -16.39 -11.09 -20.68
N LYS A 430 -17.68 -11.32 -20.44
CA LYS A 430 -18.39 -12.49 -20.99
C LYS A 430 -18.41 -12.52 -22.51
N ARG A 431 -18.59 -11.36 -23.17
CA ARG A 431 -18.55 -11.27 -24.65
C ARG A 431 -17.13 -11.54 -25.16
N VAL A 432 -16.11 -10.94 -24.56
CA VAL A 432 -14.71 -11.17 -24.92
C VAL A 432 -14.35 -12.64 -24.84
N MET A 433 -14.72 -13.32 -23.76
CA MET A 433 -14.46 -14.77 -23.61
C MET A 433 -15.17 -15.65 -24.64
N GLN A 434 -16.23 -15.16 -25.27
CA GLN A 434 -16.97 -15.89 -26.31
C GLN A 434 -16.45 -15.61 -27.74
N MET A 435 -15.50 -14.67 -27.90
CA MET A 435 -14.97 -14.30 -29.21
C MET A 435 -14.25 -15.50 -29.86
N PRO A 436 -14.41 -15.66 -31.20
CA PRO A 436 -13.77 -16.75 -31.93
C PRO A 436 -12.25 -16.76 -31.83
N GLU A 437 -11.65 -15.58 -31.76
CA GLU A 437 -10.21 -15.38 -31.68
C GLU A 437 -9.61 -16.04 -30.43
N PHE A 438 -10.33 -16.01 -29.30
CA PHE A 438 -9.89 -16.63 -28.04
C PHE A 438 -10.11 -18.16 -27.99
N LYS A 439 -10.81 -18.74 -28.97
CA LYS A 439 -10.87 -20.21 -29.12
C LYS A 439 -9.54 -20.80 -29.61
N ASN A 440 -8.73 -19.97 -30.26
CA ASN A 440 -7.37 -20.35 -30.67
C ASN A 440 -6.41 -20.10 -29.50
N LYS A 441 -5.84 -21.15 -28.92
CA LYS A 441 -4.87 -21.09 -27.83
C LYS A 441 -3.56 -20.40 -28.20
N ASP A 442 -3.25 -20.31 -29.48
CA ASP A 442 -2.06 -19.67 -30.01
C ASP A 442 -2.32 -18.19 -30.37
N ALA A 443 -3.51 -17.68 -30.12
CA ALA A 443 -3.86 -16.28 -30.36
C ALA A 443 -2.89 -15.34 -29.62
N LYS A 444 -2.33 -14.39 -30.38
CA LYS A 444 -1.46 -13.35 -29.84
C LYS A 444 -2.31 -12.20 -29.35
N VAL A 445 -2.36 -12.04 -28.04
CA VAL A 445 -3.18 -11.02 -27.38
C VAL A 445 -2.28 -9.94 -26.77
N LEU A 446 -2.57 -8.68 -27.07
CA LEU A 446 -2.01 -7.55 -26.34
C LEU A 446 -3.06 -7.02 -25.38
N ASN A 447 -2.83 -7.20 -24.09
CA ASN A 447 -3.71 -6.67 -23.06
C ASN A 447 -3.10 -5.39 -22.47
N MET A 448 -3.62 -4.24 -22.93
CA MET A 448 -3.30 -2.89 -22.42
C MET A 448 -4.47 -2.37 -21.56
N SER A 449 -4.91 -3.17 -20.60
CA SER A 449 -5.97 -2.80 -19.66
C SER A 449 -5.65 -3.31 -18.25
N GLU A 450 -6.40 -2.85 -17.26
CA GLU A 450 -6.26 -3.37 -15.90
C GLU A 450 -6.88 -4.76 -15.70
N LEU A 451 -7.55 -5.34 -16.70
CA LEU A 451 -8.12 -6.69 -16.64
C LEU A 451 -7.07 -7.78 -16.98
N THR A 452 -5.89 -7.68 -16.41
CA THR A 452 -4.77 -8.59 -16.72
C THR A 452 -5.04 -10.03 -16.27
N SER A 453 -5.91 -10.24 -15.27
CA SER A 453 -6.29 -11.59 -14.83
C SER A 453 -7.13 -12.39 -15.84
N LEU A 454 -7.55 -11.77 -16.94
CA LEU A 454 -8.20 -12.48 -18.06
C LEU A 454 -7.27 -13.46 -18.76
N ASP A 455 -5.94 -13.26 -18.71
CA ASP A 455 -4.98 -14.20 -19.26
C ASP A 455 -5.05 -15.59 -18.61
N TYR A 456 -5.28 -15.61 -17.30
CA TYR A 456 -5.49 -16.86 -16.57
C TYR A 456 -6.82 -17.54 -16.92
N GLU A 457 -7.90 -16.78 -17.07
CA GLU A 457 -9.24 -17.32 -17.35
C GLU A 457 -9.39 -17.77 -18.80
N ILE A 458 -8.81 -17.05 -19.74
CA ILE A 458 -8.86 -17.34 -21.18
C ILE A 458 -7.73 -18.29 -21.59
N GLY A 459 -6.55 -18.15 -20.97
CA GLY A 459 -5.38 -19.00 -21.21
C GLY A 459 -4.50 -18.57 -22.38
N TYR A 460 -4.56 -17.32 -22.81
CA TYR A 460 -3.65 -16.81 -23.84
C TYR A 460 -2.22 -16.60 -23.28
N LYS A 461 -1.25 -16.52 -24.18
CA LYS A 461 0.15 -16.34 -23.81
C LYS A 461 0.45 -14.88 -23.48
N LEU A 462 1.09 -14.64 -22.34
CA LEU A 462 1.57 -13.30 -21.94
C LEU A 462 2.67 -12.81 -22.90
N ASN A 463 2.65 -11.52 -23.19
CA ASN A 463 3.75 -10.87 -23.86
C ASN A 463 4.94 -10.72 -22.91
N THR A 464 6.14 -11.01 -23.40
CA THR A 464 7.39 -10.93 -22.64
C THR A 464 8.46 -10.20 -23.42
N GLY A 465 9.43 -9.62 -22.72
CA GLY A 465 10.58 -8.94 -23.27
C GLY A 465 11.26 -8.06 -22.22
N GLU A 466 12.56 -7.78 -22.39
CA GLU A 466 13.31 -6.96 -21.44
C GLU A 466 12.72 -5.55 -21.27
N ASP A 467 12.18 -5.00 -22.36
CA ASP A 467 11.57 -3.67 -22.39
C ASP A 467 10.02 -3.75 -22.30
N TYR A 468 9.42 -4.92 -22.03
CA TYR A 468 7.98 -5.07 -21.92
C TYR A 468 7.50 -4.42 -20.60
N PRO A 469 6.68 -3.35 -20.65
CA PRO A 469 6.25 -2.65 -19.45
C PRO A 469 5.11 -3.37 -18.76
N LEU A 470 5.29 -3.66 -17.47
CA LEU A 470 4.17 -4.06 -16.63
C LEU A 470 3.30 -2.85 -16.27
N TRP A 471 3.88 -1.67 -16.28
CA TRP A 471 3.23 -0.41 -15.99
C TRP A 471 3.60 0.65 -17.02
N TYR A 472 2.60 1.08 -17.77
CA TYR A 472 2.75 2.17 -18.74
C TYR A 472 2.65 3.50 -17.99
N HIS A 473 3.70 4.32 -18.04
CA HIS A 473 3.70 5.60 -17.37
C HIS A 473 4.62 6.60 -18.08
N LEU A 474 4.10 7.79 -18.38
CA LEU A 474 4.85 8.83 -19.08
C LEU A 474 6.13 9.26 -18.36
N GLY A 475 6.16 9.17 -17.03
CA GLY A 475 7.35 9.44 -16.22
C GLY A 475 8.48 8.40 -16.38
N VAL A 476 8.22 7.32 -17.11
CA VAL A 476 9.21 6.26 -17.40
C VAL A 476 10.02 6.67 -18.63
N CYS A 477 11.37 6.74 -18.55
CA CYS A 477 12.21 7.19 -19.68
C CYS A 477 12.07 6.31 -20.94
N MET A 478 11.68 5.06 -20.77
CA MET A 478 11.45 4.11 -21.88
C MET A 478 10.06 4.24 -22.52
N PHE A 479 9.18 5.08 -22.00
CA PHE A 479 7.79 5.20 -22.46
C PHE A 479 7.67 5.45 -23.97
N ASN A 480 8.41 6.39 -24.53
CA ASN A 480 8.37 6.70 -25.96
C ASN A 480 8.88 5.53 -26.82
N LYS A 481 9.99 4.89 -26.42
CA LYS A 481 10.53 3.70 -27.09
C LYS A 481 9.51 2.55 -27.08
N GLN A 482 8.83 2.35 -25.97
CA GLN A 482 7.78 1.34 -25.82
C GLN A 482 6.58 1.66 -26.71
N CYS A 483 6.13 2.92 -26.74
CA CYS A 483 5.08 3.36 -27.67
C CYS A 483 5.43 3.08 -29.13
N ASP A 484 6.64 3.43 -29.55
CA ASP A 484 7.11 3.18 -30.94
C ASP A 484 7.13 1.68 -31.25
N THR A 485 7.57 0.85 -30.31
CA THR A 485 7.57 -0.61 -30.46
C THR A 485 6.16 -1.13 -30.66
N PHE A 486 5.19 -0.75 -29.81
CA PHE A 486 3.81 -1.19 -29.94
C PHE A 486 3.14 -0.66 -31.21
N CYS A 487 3.36 0.59 -31.59
CA CYS A 487 2.85 1.14 -32.85
C CYS A 487 3.34 0.35 -34.06
N ASN A 488 4.64 -0.01 -34.09
CA ASN A 488 5.21 -0.83 -35.15
C ASN A 488 4.66 -2.26 -35.18
N GLN A 489 4.49 -2.88 -34.02
CA GLN A 489 3.89 -4.21 -33.90
C GLN A 489 2.43 -4.23 -34.38
N ILE A 490 1.65 -3.17 -34.03
CA ILE A 490 0.27 -2.99 -34.47
C ILE A 490 0.21 -2.77 -35.99
N LYS A 491 1.05 -1.87 -36.55
CA LYS A 491 1.15 -1.65 -37.97
C LYS A 491 1.42 -2.94 -38.75
N ASN A 492 2.28 -3.81 -38.21
CA ASN A 492 2.63 -5.10 -38.77
C ASN A 492 1.62 -6.21 -38.43
N LYS A 493 0.49 -5.88 -37.83
CA LYS A 493 -0.60 -6.81 -37.45
C LYS A 493 -0.11 -8.02 -36.66
N GLN A 494 0.78 -7.83 -35.69
CA GLN A 494 1.37 -8.92 -34.91
C GLN A 494 0.40 -9.57 -33.93
N TYR A 495 -0.66 -8.86 -33.51
CA TYR A 495 -1.64 -9.33 -32.55
C TYR A 495 -2.94 -9.72 -33.23
N ASP A 496 -3.58 -10.77 -32.76
CA ASP A 496 -4.91 -11.18 -33.22
C ASP A 496 -6.02 -10.40 -32.51
N VAL A 497 -5.81 -10.11 -31.19
CA VAL A 497 -6.70 -9.29 -30.37
C VAL A 497 -5.90 -8.30 -29.55
N VAL A 498 -6.43 -7.08 -29.43
CA VAL A 498 -5.90 -6.05 -28.52
C VAL A 498 -7.02 -5.56 -27.62
N LEU A 499 -6.80 -5.63 -26.31
CA LEU A 499 -7.62 -4.96 -25.30
C LEU A 499 -6.91 -3.66 -24.94
N TYR A 500 -7.54 -2.53 -25.21
CA TYR A 500 -6.96 -1.22 -24.93
C TYR A 500 -7.87 -0.42 -23.99
N GLU A 501 -7.33 0.03 -22.87
CA GLU A 501 -8.06 0.87 -21.91
C GLU A 501 -7.87 2.36 -22.23
N TYR A 502 -8.89 2.96 -22.79
CA TYR A 502 -8.93 4.37 -23.09
C TYR A 502 -9.39 5.17 -21.86
N ILE A 503 -8.54 6.08 -21.40
CA ILE A 503 -8.79 7.00 -20.28
C ILE A 503 -8.66 8.43 -20.81
N PRO A 504 -9.76 9.13 -21.10
CA PRO A 504 -9.71 10.43 -21.79
C PRO A 504 -8.85 11.48 -21.07
N SER A 505 -8.78 11.44 -19.74
CA SER A 505 -8.05 12.40 -18.92
C SER A 505 -6.57 12.04 -18.70
N LEU A 506 -6.11 10.85 -19.12
CA LEU A 506 -4.81 10.31 -18.73
C LEU A 506 -4.07 9.63 -19.89
N ASN A 507 -3.39 10.45 -20.70
CA ASN A 507 -2.49 9.91 -21.75
C ASN A 507 -1.26 9.18 -21.18
N ASN A 508 -0.96 9.37 -19.93
CA ASN A 508 0.27 8.87 -19.30
C ASN A 508 0.22 7.42 -18.80
N PHE A 509 -0.95 6.74 -18.87
CA PHE A 509 -1.05 5.32 -18.48
C PHE A 509 -1.08 4.39 -19.70
N TYR A 510 -2.01 4.64 -20.63
CA TYR A 510 -2.09 3.90 -21.88
C TYR A 510 -1.94 4.89 -23.03
N PRO A 511 -0.84 4.83 -23.81
CA PRO A 511 -0.46 5.89 -24.75
C PRO A 511 -1.50 6.08 -25.84
N PHE A 512 -1.98 7.31 -26.07
CA PHE A 512 -2.94 7.61 -27.14
C PHE A 512 -2.39 7.30 -28.55
N ARG A 513 -1.07 7.46 -28.76
CA ARG A 513 -0.41 7.08 -30.01
C ARG A 513 -0.63 5.60 -30.37
N VAL A 514 -0.70 4.72 -29.38
CA VAL A 514 -1.00 3.30 -29.58
C VAL A 514 -2.44 3.12 -30.01
N ARG A 515 -3.39 3.85 -29.36
CA ARG A 515 -4.80 3.85 -29.76
C ARG A 515 -4.99 4.36 -31.20
N ASP A 516 -4.33 5.47 -31.57
CA ASP A 516 -4.39 6.03 -32.92
C ASP A 516 -3.94 4.98 -33.96
N SER A 517 -2.86 4.25 -33.67
CA SER A 517 -2.40 3.16 -34.51
C SER A 517 -3.42 2.01 -34.60
N LEU A 518 -4.07 1.67 -33.48
CA LEU A 518 -5.13 0.64 -33.47
C LEU A 518 -6.31 1.04 -34.35
N GLN A 519 -6.74 2.28 -34.29
CA GLN A 519 -7.85 2.79 -35.10
C GLN A 519 -7.56 2.75 -36.62
N VAL A 520 -6.29 2.85 -36.99
CA VAL A 520 -5.87 2.79 -38.42
C VAL A 520 -5.74 1.34 -38.93
N TYR A 521 -5.16 0.44 -38.14
CA TYR A 521 -4.75 -0.87 -38.62
C TYR A 521 -5.63 -2.03 -38.14
N TYR A 522 -6.49 -1.81 -37.12
CA TYR A 522 -7.34 -2.85 -36.52
C TYR A 522 -8.80 -2.42 -36.57
N LYS A 523 -9.70 -3.42 -36.49
CA LYS A 523 -11.14 -3.17 -36.42
C LYS A 523 -11.59 -3.18 -34.95
N LYS A 524 -12.18 -2.10 -34.49
CA LYS A 524 -12.87 -2.08 -33.19
C LYS A 524 -14.15 -2.89 -33.27
N VAL A 525 -14.29 -3.93 -32.43
CA VAL A 525 -15.43 -4.86 -32.45
C VAL A 525 -16.32 -4.74 -31.22
N ASP A 526 -15.78 -4.29 -30.09
CA ASP A 526 -16.55 -4.10 -28.86
C ASP A 526 -15.95 -2.98 -28.00
N SER A 527 -16.74 -2.47 -27.10
CA SER A 527 -16.27 -1.59 -26.02
C SER A 527 -17.18 -1.70 -24.80
N PHE A 528 -16.61 -1.57 -23.60
CA PHE A 528 -17.32 -1.60 -22.35
C PHE A 528 -16.57 -0.82 -21.28
N PHE A 529 -17.26 -0.50 -20.18
CA PHE A 529 -16.70 0.30 -19.10
C PHE A 529 -15.50 -0.41 -18.44
N ALA A 530 -14.43 0.33 -18.18
CA ALA A 530 -13.28 -0.17 -17.44
C ALA A 530 -13.56 -0.15 -15.93
N PRO A 531 -13.18 -1.19 -15.17
CA PRO A 531 -13.42 -1.25 -13.73
C PRO A 531 -12.42 -0.37 -12.98
N ARG A 532 -12.39 0.92 -13.30
CA ARG A 532 -11.38 1.85 -12.83
C ARG A 532 -11.96 2.88 -11.87
N ARG A 533 -11.36 3.01 -10.70
CA ARG A 533 -11.67 4.04 -9.72
C ARG A 533 -10.37 4.68 -9.22
N PRO A 534 -10.32 5.99 -9.03
CA PRO A 534 -11.41 6.98 -9.12
C PRO A 534 -11.66 7.56 -10.53
N THR A 535 -10.90 7.16 -11.54
CA THR A 535 -11.04 7.67 -12.92
C THR A 535 -11.96 6.78 -13.76
N ASN A 536 -12.63 7.39 -14.74
CA ASN A 536 -13.42 6.66 -15.71
C ASN A 536 -12.57 6.24 -16.92
N GLY A 537 -12.83 5.08 -17.45
CA GLY A 537 -12.17 4.54 -18.64
C GLY A 537 -13.08 3.59 -19.41
N THR A 538 -12.74 3.33 -20.64
CA THR A 538 -13.44 2.38 -21.52
C THR A 538 -12.45 1.37 -22.06
N ILE A 539 -12.72 0.08 -21.93
CA ILE A 539 -11.95 -0.96 -22.60
C ILE A 539 -12.48 -1.11 -24.01
N GLU A 540 -11.63 -0.87 -24.98
CA GLU A 540 -11.91 -1.06 -26.41
C GLU A 540 -11.27 -2.37 -26.86
N VAL A 541 -12.02 -3.18 -27.61
CA VAL A 541 -11.57 -4.48 -28.13
C VAL A 541 -11.34 -4.35 -29.62
N TYR A 542 -10.12 -4.63 -30.03
CA TYR A 542 -9.70 -4.56 -31.43
C TYR A 542 -9.30 -5.96 -31.92
N VAL A 543 -9.66 -6.26 -33.16
CA VAL A 543 -9.24 -7.47 -33.88
C VAL A 543 -8.54 -7.12 -35.18
N LYS A 544 -7.73 -8.05 -35.70
CA LYS A 544 -6.85 -7.90 -36.86
C LYS A 544 -7.59 -7.57 -38.14
#